data_899719b097fc03955a08abc828517e8a
#
_entry.id   899719b097fc03955a08abc828517e8a
#
_cell.length_a   1.000
_cell.length_b   1.000
_cell.length_c   1.000
_cell.angle_alpha   90.00
_cell.angle_beta   90.00
_cell.angle_gamma   90.00
#
_symmetry.space_group_name_H-M   'P 1'
#
loop_
_entity.id
_entity.type
_entity.pdbx_description
1 polymer ?
#
loop_
_entity_poly.entity_id
_entity_poly.type
_entity_poly.pdbx_seq_one_letter_code
_entity_poly.pdbx_strand_id
1 'polypeptide(L)'
;SFETKGAGKSETKAYMSAIKKIKSKSSKYKEFMDDAKTKIIEYYNANCDFYLKDAETLKDSDQFEEAIAVLASIPDVCKDCYMKAMDNITPIYKLKINKECKVSMTKANNAWNTSQDSEAAKNAAESLANIDPNSDCYDDAQLLANKIAKRIKELDQREWDFKLKQQQDQVNKEAAEIKAARDIGVAEAKNQPKAVYNTTLVYGWW
;
A
#
# COMPACT_ATOMS: atom_id res chain seq x y z
N SER A 1 -29.52 4.16 16.02
CA SER A 1 -29.67 3.19 14.90
C SER A 1 -30.56 3.80 13.81
N PHE A 2 -30.25 3.48 12.56
CA PHE A 2 -31.06 3.88 11.40
C PHE A 2 -31.74 2.63 10.83
N GLU A 3 -33.06 2.68 10.71
CA GLU A 3 -33.86 1.55 10.23
C GLU A 3 -34.75 1.98 9.05
N THR A 4 -34.85 1.14 8.01
CA THR A 4 -35.76 1.31 6.90
C THR A 4 -36.44 0.00 6.57
N LYS A 5 -37.73 0.04 6.22
CA LYS A 5 -38.54 -1.14 5.88
C LYS A 5 -38.91 -1.11 4.40
N GLY A 6 -38.65 -2.18 3.70
CA GLY A 6 -39.06 -2.41 2.33
C GLY A 6 -40.17 -3.46 2.23
N ALA A 7 -41.01 -3.35 1.20
CA ALA A 7 -42.01 -4.35 0.86
C ALA A 7 -41.83 -4.79 -0.59
N GLY A 8 -41.99 -6.10 -0.84
CA GLY A 8 -41.87 -6.67 -2.20
C GLY A 8 -42.38 -8.11 -2.23
N LYS A 9 -42.70 -8.59 -3.44
CA LYS A 9 -43.18 -9.97 -3.65
C LYS A 9 -42.08 -11.04 -3.53
N SER A 10 -40.81 -10.61 -3.32
CA SER A 10 -39.66 -11.46 -3.02
C SER A 10 -38.74 -10.69 -2.08
N GLU A 11 -37.86 -11.42 -1.36
CA GLU A 11 -36.87 -10.84 -0.47
C GLU A 11 -36.01 -9.79 -1.16
N THR A 12 -35.48 -10.08 -2.35
CA THR A 12 -34.72 -9.14 -3.17
C THR A 12 -35.49 -7.86 -3.48
N LYS A 13 -36.79 -7.99 -3.85
CA LYS A 13 -37.63 -6.80 -4.15
C LYS A 13 -37.92 -6.00 -2.89
N ALA A 14 -38.14 -6.65 -1.75
CA ALA A 14 -38.33 -5.98 -0.47
C ALA A 14 -37.04 -5.22 -0.07
N TYR A 15 -35.87 -5.87 -0.21
CA TYR A 15 -34.58 -5.27 0.07
C TYR A 15 -34.30 -4.05 -0.82
N MET A 16 -34.50 -4.17 -2.15
CA MET A 16 -34.35 -3.04 -3.07
C MET A 16 -35.34 -1.90 -2.77
N SER A 17 -36.56 -2.21 -2.31
CA SER A 17 -37.53 -1.22 -1.87
C SER A 17 -37.06 -0.48 -0.61
N ALA A 18 -36.45 -1.20 0.35
CA ALA A 18 -35.87 -0.59 1.54
C ALA A 18 -34.72 0.36 1.21
N ILE A 19 -33.80 -0.09 0.34
CA ILE A 19 -32.66 0.74 -0.10
C ILE A 19 -33.15 2.02 -0.80
N LYS A 20 -34.14 1.94 -1.68
CA LYS A 20 -34.71 3.10 -2.38
C LYS A 20 -35.34 4.13 -1.44
N LYS A 21 -35.76 3.71 -0.25
CA LYS A 21 -36.31 4.62 0.78
C LYS A 21 -35.25 5.37 1.58
N ILE A 22 -33.99 4.94 1.48
CA ILE A 22 -32.89 5.63 2.14
C ILE A 22 -32.63 6.94 1.40
N LYS A 23 -33.07 8.03 2.00
CA LYS A 23 -32.83 9.38 1.47
C LYS A 23 -31.61 9.97 2.18
N SER A 24 -30.48 10.06 1.50
CA SER A 24 -29.23 10.64 2.02
C SER A 24 -29.38 12.10 2.52
N LYS A 25 -30.42 12.78 2.05
CA LYS A 25 -30.75 14.15 2.49
C LYS A 25 -31.71 14.20 3.68
N SER A 26 -32.22 13.06 4.19
CA SER A 26 -33.12 13.07 5.35
C SER A 26 -32.36 13.44 6.64
N SER A 27 -33.02 14.19 7.55
CA SER A 27 -32.42 14.56 8.84
C SER A 27 -31.97 13.34 9.64
N LYS A 28 -32.79 12.29 9.66
CA LYS A 28 -32.48 11.01 10.36
C LYS A 28 -31.24 10.32 9.80
N TYR A 29 -31.04 10.37 8.48
CA TYR A 29 -29.84 9.80 7.87
C TYR A 29 -28.59 10.60 8.23
N LYS A 30 -28.68 11.93 8.20
CA LYS A 30 -27.59 12.82 8.63
C LYS A 30 -27.21 12.59 10.09
N GLU A 31 -28.20 12.61 10.98
CA GLU A 31 -28.01 12.36 12.42
C GLU A 31 -27.32 11.02 12.65
N PHE A 32 -27.77 9.95 11.96
CA PHE A 32 -27.13 8.63 12.04
C PHE A 32 -25.67 8.67 11.55
N MET A 33 -25.38 9.36 10.45
CA MET A 33 -24.02 9.49 9.92
C MET A 33 -23.12 10.29 10.84
N ASP A 34 -23.65 11.34 11.45
CA ASP A 34 -22.90 12.17 12.41
C ASP A 34 -22.60 11.39 13.70
N ASP A 35 -23.57 10.62 14.22
CA ASP A 35 -23.39 9.72 15.37
C ASP A 35 -22.36 8.61 15.06
N ALA A 36 -22.47 7.97 13.90
CA ALA A 36 -21.50 6.96 13.46
C ALA A 36 -20.08 7.52 13.33
N LYS A 37 -19.94 8.71 12.73
CA LYS A 37 -18.67 9.41 12.61
C LYS A 37 -18.06 9.72 13.99
N THR A 38 -18.88 10.23 14.91
CA THR A 38 -18.45 10.53 16.29
C THR A 38 -17.92 9.27 16.98
N LYS A 39 -18.65 8.15 16.88
CA LYS A 39 -18.22 6.87 17.48
C LYS A 39 -16.94 6.31 16.86
N ILE A 40 -16.76 6.46 15.55
CA ILE A 40 -15.50 6.08 14.87
C ILE A 40 -14.35 6.92 15.42
N ILE A 41 -14.53 8.24 15.53
CA ILE A 41 -13.50 9.13 16.06
C ILE A 41 -13.14 8.77 17.50
N GLU A 42 -14.16 8.58 18.36
CA GLU A 42 -13.96 8.19 19.76
C GLU A 42 -13.21 6.86 19.87
N TYR A 43 -13.61 5.85 19.08
CA TYR A 43 -12.98 4.52 19.08
C TYR A 43 -11.50 4.60 18.70
N TYR A 44 -11.18 5.22 17.56
CA TYR A 44 -9.79 5.30 17.09
C TYR A 44 -8.92 6.21 17.97
N ASN A 45 -9.48 7.29 18.51
CA ASN A 45 -8.73 8.13 19.44
C ASN A 45 -8.43 7.41 20.76
N ALA A 46 -9.41 6.65 21.29
CA ALA A 46 -9.20 5.86 22.49
C ALA A 46 -8.21 4.69 22.31
N ASN A 47 -8.09 4.15 21.10
CA ASN A 47 -7.21 3.02 20.79
C ASN A 47 -5.96 3.44 20.01
N CYS A 48 -5.69 4.72 19.84
CA CYS A 48 -4.58 5.21 19.01
C CYS A 48 -3.23 4.63 19.42
N ASP A 49 -2.91 4.71 20.70
CA ASP A 49 -1.65 4.23 21.24
C ASP A 49 -1.50 2.69 21.08
N PHE A 50 -2.61 1.96 21.10
CA PHE A 50 -2.62 0.52 20.83
C PHE A 50 -2.20 0.24 19.39
N TYR A 51 -2.79 0.91 18.39
CA TYR A 51 -2.42 0.74 16.98
C TYR A 51 -0.97 1.14 16.69
N LEU A 52 -0.50 2.23 17.30
CA LEU A 52 0.89 2.68 17.14
C LEU A 52 1.88 1.66 17.72
N LYS A 53 1.57 1.13 18.92
CA LYS A 53 2.40 0.12 19.58
C LYS A 53 2.38 -1.23 18.85
N ASP A 54 1.23 -1.63 18.34
CA ASP A 54 1.09 -2.85 17.54
C ASP A 54 1.94 -2.77 16.28
N ALA A 55 1.86 -1.66 15.54
CA ALA A 55 2.71 -1.42 14.39
C ALA A 55 4.21 -1.38 14.73
N GLU A 56 4.58 -0.84 15.90
CA GLU A 56 5.97 -0.87 16.36
C GLU A 56 6.43 -2.31 16.64
N THR A 57 5.61 -3.13 17.27
CA THR A 57 5.91 -4.54 17.53
C THR A 57 6.09 -5.33 16.23
N LEU A 58 5.23 -5.09 15.25
CA LEU A 58 5.33 -5.69 13.92
C LEU A 58 6.60 -5.24 13.20
N LYS A 59 6.91 -3.95 13.24
CA LYS A 59 8.17 -3.38 12.69
C LYS A 59 9.41 -4.05 13.30
N ASP A 60 9.42 -4.21 14.62
CA ASP A 60 10.54 -4.81 15.34
C ASP A 60 10.68 -6.32 15.07
N SER A 61 9.60 -6.94 14.58
CA SER A 61 9.57 -8.33 14.10
C SER A 61 9.82 -8.45 12.59
N ASP A 62 10.27 -7.37 11.92
CA ASP A 62 10.49 -7.31 10.47
C ASP A 62 9.23 -7.52 9.60
N GLN A 63 8.04 -7.39 10.18
CA GLN A 63 6.73 -7.50 9.51
C GLN A 63 6.26 -6.10 9.05
N PHE A 64 7.01 -5.53 8.13
CA PHE A 64 6.85 -4.12 7.73
C PHE A 64 5.53 -3.84 7.01
N GLU A 65 5.07 -4.77 6.14
CA GLU A 65 3.81 -4.64 5.41
C GLU A 65 2.63 -4.61 6.38
N GLU A 66 2.62 -5.53 7.34
CA GLU A 66 1.59 -5.62 8.36
C GLU A 66 1.59 -4.37 9.26
N ALA A 67 2.78 -3.90 9.64
CA ALA A 67 2.92 -2.66 10.40
C ALA A 67 2.33 -1.45 9.65
N ILE A 68 2.63 -1.31 8.38
CA ILE A 68 2.08 -0.26 7.51
C ILE A 68 0.56 -0.43 7.36
N ALA A 69 0.07 -1.67 7.18
CA ALA A 69 -1.36 -1.93 7.04
C ALA A 69 -2.15 -1.56 8.31
N VAL A 70 -1.61 -1.86 9.50
CA VAL A 70 -2.19 -1.45 10.79
C VAL A 70 -2.30 0.07 10.87
N LEU A 71 -1.25 0.81 10.56
CA LEU A 71 -1.24 2.27 10.59
C LEU A 71 -2.18 2.88 9.54
N ALA A 72 -2.20 2.33 8.33
CA ALA A 72 -3.06 2.79 7.24
C ALA A 72 -4.54 2.48 7.48
N SER A 73 -4.89 1.59 8.41
CA SER A 73 -6.27 1.31 8.79
C SER A 73 -6.94 2.42 9.58
N ILE A 74 -6.17 3.39 10.09
CA ILE A 74 -6.68 4.51 10.89
C ILE A 74 -7.33 5.54 9.95
N PRO A 75 -8.64 5.85 10.14
CA PRO A 75 -9.35 6.77 9.27
C PRO A 75 -8.85 8.22 9.41
N ASP A 76 -8.84 8.95 8.30
CA ASP A 76 -8.44 10.36 8.23
C ASP A 76 -9.32 11.31 9.05
N VAL A 77 -10.56 10.90 9.36
CA VAL A 77 -11.47 11.65 10.26
C VAL A 77 -10.94 11.72 11.69
N CYS A 78 -10.05 10.80 12.10
CA CYS A 78 -9.39 10.77 13.41
C CYS A 78 -8.05 11.53 13.35
N LYS A 79 -8.09 12.82 13.00
CA LYS A 79 -6.96 13.64 12.56
C LYS A 79 -5.67 13.43 13.36
N ASP A 80 -5.73 13.50 14.68
CA ASP A 80 -4.53 13.47 15.52
C ASP A 80 -3.87 12.08 15.48
N CYS A 81 -4.67 11.02 15.57
CA CYS A 81 -4.19 9.65 15.48
C CYS A 81 -3.71 9.32 14.05
N TYR A 82 -4.46 9.75 13.05
CA TYR A 82 -4.09 9.58 11.65
C TYR A 82 -2.75 10.23 11.31
N MET A 83 -2.51 11.45 11.76
CA MET A 83 -1.23 12.14 11.54
C MET A 83 -0.07 11.38 12.18
N LYS A 84 -0.21 10.96 13.44
CA LYS A 84 0.79 10.13 14.11
C LYS A 84 1.07 8.82 13.37
N ALA A 85 0.01 8.18 12.84
CA ALA A 85 0.16 6.95 12.06
C ALA A 85 0.92 7.22 10.74
N MET A 86 0.55 8.27 10.01
CA MET A 86 1.22 8.64 8.75
C MET A 86 2.69 8.98 8.95
N ASP A 87 3.04 9.67 10.05
CA ASP A 87 4.43 9.98 10.39
C ASP A 87 5.27 8.71 10.64
N ASN A 88 4.65 7.63 11.11
CA ASN A 88 5.33 6.34 11.33
C ASN A 88 5.43 5.46 10.08
N ILE A 89 4.57 5.63 9.09
CA ILE A 89 4.60 4.81 7.86
C ILE A 89 5.88 5.02 7.06
N THR A 90 6.29 6.27 6.87
CA THR A 90 7.48 6.59 6.06
C THR A 90 8.77 5.94 6.60
N PRO A 91 9.10 6.04 7.90
CA PRO A 91 10.29 5.37 8.43
C PRO A 91 10.19 3.83 8.36
N ILE A 92 9.01 3.23 8.58
CA ILE A 92 8.82 1.79 8.46
C ILE A 92 9.04 1.33 7.01
N TYR A 93 8.48 2.05 6.04
CA TYR A 93 8.70 1.79 4.63
C TYR A 93 10.18 1.90 4.26
N LYS A 94 10.89 2.89 4.79
CA LYS A 94 12.33 3.04 4.57
C LYS A 94 13.13 1.86 5.11
N LEU A 95 12.77 1.34 6.29
CA LEU A 95 13.39 0.13 6.83
C LEU A 95 13.14 -1.09 5.94
N LYS A 96 11.91 -1.27 5.45
CA LYS A 96 11.54 -2.33 4.53
C LYS A 96 12.42 -2.32 3.28
N ILE A 97 12.40 -1.21 2.54
CA ILE A 97 13.16 -1.11 1.27
C ILE A 97 14.66 -1.25 1.48
N ASN A 98 15.19 -0.80 2.62
CA ASN A 98 16.60 -0.96 2.95
C ASN A 98 16.97 -2.43 3.25
N LYS A 99 16.08 -3.17 3.92
CA LYS A 99 16.27 -4.61 4.15
C LYS A 99 16.21 -5.38 2.84
N GLU A 100 15.19 -5.13 2.02
CA GLU A 100 15.05 -5.74 0.70
C GLU A 100 16.24 -5.43 -0.21
N CYS A 101 16.72 -4.20 -0.17
CA CYS A 101 17.90 -3.80 -0.91
C CYS A 101 19.15 -4.62 -0.52
N LYS A 102 19.42 -4.78 0.77
CA LYS A 102 20.54 -5.59 1.25
C LYS A 102 20.45 -7.05 0.78
N VAL A 103 19.25 -7.63 0.83
CA VAL A 103 19.01 -9.00 0.36
C VAL A 103 19.24 -9.09 -1.15
N SER A 104 18.70 -8.16 -1.93
CA SER A 104 18.85 -8.11 -3.39
C SER A 104 20.31 -7.89 -3.80
N MET A 105 21.01 -6.99 -3.14
CA MET A 105 22.45 -6.76 -3.36
C MET A 105 23.28 -8.00 -3.07
N THR A 106 22.98 -8.72 -1.99
CA THR A 106 23.67 -9.97 -1.66
C THR A 106 23.44 -11.04 -2.74
N LYS A 107 22.20 -11.19 -3.19
CA LYS A 107 21.86 -12.12 -4.29
C LYS A 107 22.58 -11.74 -5.59
N ALA A 108 22.55 -10.47 -5.95
CA ALA A 108 23.20 -9.96 -7.15
C ALA A 108 24.71 -10.18 -7.13
N ASN A 109 25.38 -9.86 -6.01
CA ASN A 109 26.81 -10.12 -5.85
C ASN A 109 27.16 -11.60 -5.93
N ASN A 110 26.38 -12.46 -5.27
CA ASN A 110 26.59 -13.91 -5.32
C ASN A 110 26.42 -14.44 -6.73
N ALA A 111 25.35 -14.04 -7.44
CA ALA A 111 25.11 -14.44 -8.81
C ALA A 111 26.26 -13.99 -9.73
N TRP A 112 26.68 -12.75 -9.62
CA TRP A 112 27.76 -12.20 -10.44
C TRP A 112 29.11 -12.87 -10.20
N ASN A 113 29.46 -13.13 -8.94
CA ASN A 113 30.76 -13.69 -8.57
C ASN A 113 30.92 -15.16 -8.94
N THR A 114 29.85 -15.85 -9.34
CA THR A 114 29.88 -17.28 -9.70
C THR A 114 30.71 -17.55 -10.97
N SER A 115 30.47 -16.79 -12.04
CA SER A 115 31.14 -17.06 -13.35
C SER A 115 31.50 -15.78 -14.11
N GLN A 116 30.94 -14.63 -13.78
CA GLN A 116 31.12 -13.34 -14.45
C GLN A 116 30.89 -13.37 -15.97
N ASP A 117 29.98 -14.23 -16.40
CA ASP A 117 29.54 -14.38 -17.80
C ASP A 117 28.14 -13.78 -18.02
N SER A 118 27.57 -13.98 -19.20
CA SER A 118 26.24 -13.44 -19.55
C SER A 118 25.12 -14.02 -18.68
N GLU A 119 25.20 -15.28 -18.25
CA GLU A 119 24.19 -15.90 -17.40
C GLU A 119 24.28 -15.36 -15.96
N ALA A 120 25.48 -15.21 -15.40
CA ALA A 120 25.71 -14.58 -14.12
C ALA A 120 25.23 -13.11 -14.13
N ALA A 121 25.45 -12.38 -15.22
CA ALA A 121 24.98 -11.02 -15.41
C ALA A 121 23.46 -10.94 -15.40
N LYS A 122 22.78 -11.85 -16.09
CA LYS A 122 21.31 -11.93 -16.11
C LYS A 122 20.75 -12.15 -14.70
N ASN A 123 21.25 -13.14 -13.97
CA ASN A 123 20.82 -13.47 -12.61
C ASN A 123 21.09 -12.32 -11.62
N ALA A 124 22.23 -11.63 -11.77
CA ALA A 124 22.54 -10.45 -10.98
C ALA A 124 21.59 -9.29 -11.32
N ALA A 125 21.31 -9.08 -12.59
CA ALA A 125 20.42 -8.03 -13.07
C ALA A 125 18.98 -8.23 -12.56
N GLU A 126 18.45 -9.45 -12.57
CA GLU A 126 17.13 -9.78 -12.02
C GLU A 126 17.04 -9.44 -10.53
N SER A 127 18.13 -9.62 -9.78
CA SER A 127 18.18 -9.26 -8.36
C SER A 127 18.26 -7.74 -8.16
N LEU A 128 19.00 -7.02 -9.02
CA LEU A 128 19.13 -5.55 -8.96
C LEU A 128 17.85 -4.83 -9.39
N ALA A 129 17.06 -5.43 -10.29
CA ALA A 129 15.82 -4.84 -10.79
C ALA A 129 14.77 -4.58 -9.71
N ASN A 130 14.82 -5.33 -8.61
CA ASN A 130 13.86 -5.23 -7.50
C ASN A 130 14.28 -4.23 -6.42
N ILE A 131 15.37 -3.49 -6.61
CA ILE A 131 15.86 -2.53 -5.63
C ILE A 131 15.11 -1.20 -5.78
N ASP A 132 14.45 -0.79 -4.68
CA ASP A 132 13.75 0.50 -4.64
C ASP A 132 14.75 1.66 -4.76
N PRO A 133 14.49 2.63 -5.66
CA PRO A 133 15.37 3.79 -5.83
C PRO A 133 15.54 4.66 -4.57
N ASN A 134 14.60 4.58 -3.64
CA ASN A 134 14.68 5.31 -2.39
C ASN A 134 15.45 4.55 -1.30
N SER A 135 15.93 3.33 -1.56
CA SER A 135 16.73 2.58 -0.60
C SER A 135 18.16 3.15 -0.47
N ASP A 136 18.77 2.96 0.69
CA ASP A 136 20.12 3.51 0.97
C ASP A 136 21.22 2.81 0.16
N CYS A 137 20.97 1.62 -0.37
CA CYS A 137 21.94 0.89 -1.18
C CYS A 137 21.70 1.00 -2.71
N TYR A 138 20.80 1.88 -3.14
CA TYR A 138 20.49 2.04 -4.56
C TYR A 138 21.71 2.48 -5.38
N ASP A 139 22.49 3.42 -4.85
CA ASP A 139 23.72 3.89 -5.53
C ASP A 139 24.74 2.75 -5.68
N ASP A 140 24.90 1.91 -4.65
CA ASP A 140 25.75 0.71 -4.72
C ASP A 140 25.23 -0.29 -5.75
N ALA A 141 23.91 -0.44 -5.85
CA ALA A 141 23.27 -1.27 -6.88
C ALA A 141 23.56 -0.76 -8.28
N GLN A 142 23.50 0.54 -8.51
CA GLN A 142 23.85 1.17 -9.76
C GLN A 142 25.34 0.99 -10.11
N LEU A 143 26.22 1.12 -9.12
CA LEU A 143 27.66 0.87 -9.30
C LEU A 143 27.92 -0.58 -9.68
N LEU A 144 27.27 -1.54 -9.05
CA LEU A 144 27.37 -2.95 -9.41
C LEU A 144 26.82 -3.22 -10.81
N ALA A 145 25.65 -2.67 -11.15
CA ALA A 145 25.06 -2.78 -12.48
C ALA A 145 26.00 -2.24 -13.57
N ASN A 146 26.61 -1.07 -13.33
CA ASN A 146 27.56 -0.47 -14.25
C ASN A 146 28.84 -1.32 -14.40
N LYS A 147 29.34 -1.91 -13.32
CA LYS A 147 30.49 -2.82 -13.34
C LYS A 147 30.19 -4.07 -14.18
N ILE A 148 29.00 -4.65 -13.98
CA ILE A 148 28.52 -5.81 -14.76
C ILE A 148 28.38 -5.40 -16.23
N ALA A 149 27.72 -4.27 -16.51
CA ALA A 149 27.52 -3.76 -17.85
C ALA A 149 28.84 -3.55 -18.60
N LYS A 150 29.86 -2.98 -17.92
CA LYS A 150 31.19 -2.79 -18.51
C LYS A 150 31.82 -4.14 -18.88
N ARG A 151 31.70 -5.15 -18.02
CA ARG A 151 32.25 -6.47 -18.29
C ARG A 151 31.52 -7.18 -19.43
N ILE A 152 30.20 -7.12 -19.46
CA ILE A 152 29.38 -7.73 -20.53
C ILE A 152 29.58 -7.01 -21.85
N LYS A 153 29.83 -5.70 -21.84
CA LYS A 153 30.17 -4.94 -23.04
C LYS A 153 31.42 -5.45 -23.74
N GLU A 154 32.34 -6.03 -22.95
CA GLU A 154 33.53 -6.70 -23.47
C GLU A 154 33.19 -8.09 -24.06
N LEU A 155 32.07 -8.69 -23.68
CA LEU A 155 31.63 -10.02 -24.08
C LEU A 155 30.52 -10.00 -25.14
N ASP A 156 29.48 -9.19 -24.97
CA ASP A 156 28.43 -8.99 -25.97
C ASP A 156 27.54 -7.76 -25.63
N GLN A 157 27.73 -6.71 -26.38
CA GLN A 157 27.16 -5.37 -26.09
C GLN A 157 25.63 -5.29 -26.24
N ARG A 158 25.03 -6.10 -27.15
CA ARG A 158 23.63 -5.92 -27.57
C ARG A 158 22.61 -6.46 -26.59
N GLU A 159 22.89 -7.58 -25.93
CA GLU A 159 21.95 -8.27 -25.06
C GLU A 159 21.80 -7.56 -23.71
N TRP A 160 22.90 -6.97 -23.22
CA TRP A 160 22.90 -6.23 -21.96
C TRP A 160 22.14 -4.92 -22.03
N ASP A 161 22.32 -4.14 -23.06
CA ASP A 161 21.64 -2.84 -23.24
C ASP A 161 20.11 -3.03 -23.27
N PHE A 162 19.64 -4.12 -23.86
CA PHE A 162 18.22 -4.45 -23.88
C PHE A 162 17.69 -4.80 -22.48
N LYS A 163 18.43 -5.61 -21.71
CA LYS A 163 18.02 -6.04 -20.36
C LYS A 163 18.02 -4.89 -19.35
N LEU A 164 19.03 -4.03 -19.36
CA LEU A 164 19.07 -2.84 -18.51
C LEU A 164 17.89 -1.91 -18.76
N LYS A 165 17.55 -1.72 -20.04
CA LYS A 165 16.38 -0.90 -20.40
C LYS A 165 15.09 -1.50 -19.88
N GLN A 166 14.90 -2.81 -20.05
CA GLN A 166 13.73 -3.50 -19.49
C GLN A 166 13.63 -3.34 -17.97
N GLN A 167 14.77 -3.46 -17.27
CA GLN A 167 14.82 -3.32 -15.81
C GLN A 167 14.48 -1.91 -15.37
N GLN A 168 15.03 -0.90 -16.03
CA GLN A 168 14.75 0.49 -15.72
C GLN A 168 13.30 0.87 -15.97
N ASP A 169 12.71 0.32 -17.05
CA ASP A 169 11.30 0.50 -17.36
C ASP A 169 10.41 -0.19 -16.32
N GLN A 170 10.80 -1.37 -15.81
CA GLN A 170 10.08 -2.07 -14.76
C GLN A 170 10.10 -1.30 -13.42
N VAL A 171 11.28 -0.84 -12.99
CA VAL A 171 11.44 -0.04 -11.76
C VAL A 171 10.66 1.27 -11.86
N ASN A 172 10.71 1.94 -13.01
CA ASN A 172 9.94 3.17 -13.24
C ASN A 172 8.43 2.91 -13.23
N LYS A 173 7.99 1.75 -13.75
CA LYS A 173 6.60 1.34 -13.74
C LYS A 173 6.11 1.08 -12.30
N GLU A 174 6.86 0.34 -11.50
CA GLU A 174 6.53 0.06 -10.10
C GLU A 174 6.52 1.33 -9.24
N ALA A 175 7.50 2.22 -9.44
CA ALA A 175 7.52 3.52 -8.78
C ALA A 175 6.32 4.40 -9.18
N ALA A 176 5.91 4.33 -10.46
CA ALA A 176 4.72 5.03 -10.95
C ALA A 176 3.42 4.42 -10.40
N GLU A 177 3.34 3.10 -10.27
CA GLU A 177 2.20 2.39 -9.69
C GLU A 177 2.05 2.72 -8.18
N ILE A 178 3.15 2.73 -7.43
CA ILE A 178 3.16 3.14 -6.01
C ILE A 178 2.71 4.60 -5.87
N LYS A 179 3.22 5.47 -6.74
CA LYS A 179 2.80 6.88 -6.77
C LYS A 179 1.33 7.03 -7.17
N ALA A 180 0.88 6.30 -8.18
CA ALA A 180 -0.52 6.31 -8.61
C ALA A 180 -1.44 5.76 -7.51
N ALA A 181 -1.06 4.67 -6.83
CA ALA A 181 -1.82 4.12 -5.70
C ALA A 181 -1.92 5.12 -4.54
N ARG A 182 -0.82 5.84 -4.26
CA ARG A 182 -0.82 6.93 -3.27
C ARG A 182 -1.72 8.10 -3.71
N ASP A 183 -1.62 8.51 -4.97
CA ASP A 183 -2.41 9.63 -5.52
C ASP A 183 -3.90 9.26 -5.63
N ILE A 184 -4.23 7.99 -5.93
CA ILE A 184 -5.59 7.44 -5.91
C ILE A 184 -6.10 7.41 -4.47
N GLY A 185 -5.34 6.91 -3.52
CA GLY A 185 -5.71 6.91 -2.10
C GLY A 185 -5.99 8.31 -1.56
N VAL A 186 -5.18 9.29 -1.94
CA VAL A 186 -5.39 10.71 -1.60
C VAL A 186 -6.61 11.31 -2.36
N ALA A 187 -6.83 10.91 -3.62
CA ALA A 187 -7.98 11.37 -4.40
C ALA A 187 -9.29 10.72 -3.92
N GLU A 188 -9.28 9.45 -3.57
CA GLU A 188 -10.42 8.74 -2.97
C GLU A 188 -10.76 9.30 -1.60
N ALA A 189 -9.76 9.61 -0.77
CA ALA A 189 -9.96 10.29 0.52
C ALA A 189 -10.58 11.68 0.35
N LYS A 190 -10.27 12.40 -0.74
CA LYS A 190 -10.86 13.71 -1.06
C LYS A 190 -12.23 13.61 -1.73
N ASN A 191 -12.49 12.56 -2.48
CA ASN A 191 -13.68 12.38 -3.33
C ASN A 191 -14.53 11.20 -2.89
N GLN A 192 -14.56 10.82 -1.61
CA GLN A 192 -15.42 9.72 -1.13
C GLN A 192 -16.86 9.94 -1.61
N PRO A 193 -17.38 9.12 -2.51
CA PRO A 193 -18.77 9.21 -2.90
C PRO A 193 -19.62 8.91 -1.66
N LYS A 194 -20.43 9.88 -1.27
CA LYS A 194 -21.38 9.80 -0.14
C LYS A 194 -22.34 8.61 -0.21
N ALA A 195 -22.18 7.74 -1.19
CA ALA A 195 -23.06 6.62 -1.50
C ALA A 195 -22.60 5.24 -1.01
N VAL A 196 -21.33 5.06 -0.64
CA VAL A 196 -20.78 3.71 -0.34
C VAL A 196 -21.17 3.20 1.05
N TYR A 197 -21.56 4.09 1.96
CA TYR A 197 -21.88 3.72 3.34
C TYR A 197 -23.31 3.18 3.56
N ASN A 198 -24.10 3.04 2.50
CA ASN A 198 -25.52 2.75 2.64
C ASN A 198 -25.88 1.26 2.68
N THR A 199 -24.96 0.35 2.46
CA THR A 199 -25.30 -1.08 2.28
C THR A 199 -25.10 -1.95 3.52
N THR A 200 -24.42 -1.50 4.55
CA THR A 200 -23.98 -2.40 5.65
C THR A 200 -24.88 -2.38 6.87
N LEU A 201 -25.93 -1.56 6.91
CA LEU A 201 -26.68 -1.31 8.14
C LEU A 201 -28.14 -1.82 8.15
N VAL A 202 -28.49 -2.74 7.29
CA VAL A 202 -29.82 -3.37 7.25
C VAL A 202 -29.79 -4.78 7.85
N TYR A 203 -28.93 -5.09 8.79
CA TYR A 203 -29.07 -6.31 9.57
C TYR A 203 -29.87 -6.01 10.85
N GLY A 204 -31.17 -6.18 10.74
CA GLY A 204 -32.02 -6.42 11.90
C GLY A 204 -31.72 -7.82 12.42
N TRP A 205 -31.31 -7.92 13.65
CA TRP A 205 -31.29 -9.18 14.39
C TRP A 205 -32.73 -9.56 14.75
N TRP A 206 -33.11 -10.74 14.37
CA TRP A 206 -34.20 -11.50 14.94
C TRP A 206 -33.68 -12.35 16.09
#